data_502d2ce778f78fd2fc52d73d08d4efa4
#
_entry.id   502d2ce778f78fd2fc52d73d08d4efa4
#
_cell.length_a   1.000
_cell.length_b   1.000
_cell.length_c   1.000
_cell.angle_alpha   90.00
_cell.angle_beta   90.00
_cell.angle_gamma   90.00
#
_symmetry.space_group_name_H-M   'P 1'
#
loop_
_entity.id
_entity.type
_entity.pdbx_description
1 polymer ?
#
loop_
_entity_poly.entity_id
_entity_poly.type
_entity_poly.pdbx_seq_one_letter_code
_entity_poly.pdbx_strand_id
1 'polypeptide(L)'
;MDAETERALKTDGLIDITTVGSKTGNPHKVEIAFHNFDGVLYITGSPGTRDWYANLQTNPQFTFHLKQSMEADLPARAIPIIDEAERRRVLTRVVQKWNKQDQLEAFVQSSPLIEVQLEST
;
A
#
# COMPACT_ATOMS: atom_id res chain seq x y z
N MET A 1 -17.41 -3.17 -8.86
CA MET A 1 -17.00 -3.74 -7.55
C MET A 1 -18.22 -3.86 -6.69
N ASP A 2 -18.39 -4.97 -5.97
CA ASP A 2 -19.57 -5.18 -5.16
C ASP A 2 -19.51 -4.38 -3.85
N ALA A 3 -20.66 -4.25 -3.19
CA ALA A 3 -20.79 -3.43 -1.98
C ALA A 3 -20.01 -4.01 -0.79
N GLU A 4 -19.89 -5.32 -0.70
CA GLU A 4 -19.11 -5.96 0.37
C GLU A 4 -17.63 -5.65 0.25
N THR A 5 -17.09 -5.73 -0.96
CA THR A 5 -15.69 -5.38 -1.23
C THR A 5 -15.43 -3.90 -0.95
N GLU A 6 -16.32 -3.02 -1.41
CA GLU A 6 -16.19 -1.58 -1.14
C GLU A 6 -16.19 -1.29 0.36
N ARG A 7 -17.04 -1.96 1.12
CA ARG A 7 -17.08 -1.80 2.56
C ARG A 7 -15.78 -2.25 3.21
N ALA A 8 -15.26 -3.40 2.80
CA ALA A 8 -13.98 -3.91 3.32
C ALA A 8 -12.84 -2.92 3.07
N LEU A 9 -12.79 -2.32 1.89
CA LEU A 9 -11.76 -1.32 1.57
C LEU A 9 -11.87 -0.06 2.41
N LYS A 10 -13.05 0.24 2.95
CA LYS A 10 -13.24 1.41 3.83
C LYS A 10 -12.95 1.11 5.30
N THR A 11 -13.20 -0.12 5.74
CA THR A 11 -13.17 -0.47 7.17
C THR A 11 -12.00 -1.35 7.59
N ASP A 12 -11.47 -2.17 6.68
CA ASP A 12 -10.33 -3.02 7.00
C ASP A 12 -9.04 -2.19 7.02
N GLY A 13 -8.01 -2.72 7.66
CA GLY A 13 -6.72 -2.03 7.75
C GLY A 13 -5.53 -2.93 7.47
N LEU A 14 -5.73 -4.24 7.51
CA LEU A 14 -4.64 -5.21 7.34
C LEU A 14 -4.97 -6.15 6.19
N ILE A 15 -3.99 -6.34 5.31
CA ILE A 15 -4.10 -7.17 4.11
C ILE A 15 -2.83 -8.00 3.95
N ASP A 16 -2.86 -8.91 2.98
CA ASP A 16 -1.65 -9.45 2.40
C ASP A 16 -1.48 -8.89 0.98
N ILE A 17 -0.26 -8.76 0.52
CA ILE A 17 0.01 -8.49 -0.88
C ILE A 17 0.96 -9.57 -1.41
N THR A 18 0.76 -9.96 -2.66
CA THR A 18 1.70 -10.84 -3.38
C THR A 18 2.35 -10.04 -4.49
N THR A 19 3.67 -9.89 -4.40
CA THR A 19 4.48 -9.20 -5.41
C THR A 19 5.34 -10.21 -6.15
N VAL A 20 5.86 -9.82 -7.31
CA VAL A 20 6.77 -10.64 -8.10
C VAL A 20 8.19 -10.18 -7.83
N GLY A 21 9.06 -11.09 -7.42
CA GLY A 21 10.44 -10.77 -7.06
C GLY A 21 11.20 -10.12 -8.20
N SER A 22 11.89 -9.02 -7.93
CA SER A 22 12.61 -8.25 -8.93
C SER A 22 13.81 -9.00 -9.52
N LYS A 23 14.37 -9.93 -8.75
CA LYS A 23 15.56 -10.69 -9.16
C LYS A 23 15.23 -12.10 -9.63
N THR A 24 14.24 -12.74 -9.02
CA THR A 24 13.95 -14.15 -9.26
C THR A 24 12.70 -14.41 -10.09
N GLY A 25 11.76 -13.44 -10.12
CA GLY A 25 10.47 -13.63 -10.76
C GLY A 25 9.50 -14.47 -9.93
N ASN A 26 9.90 -14.89 -8.72
CA ASN A 26 9.05 -15.71 -7.85
C ASN A 26 8.06 -14.85 -7.07
N PRO A 27 6.87 -15.39 -6.74
CA PRO A 27 5.91 -14.66 -5.91
C PRO A 27 6.39 -14.52 -4.47
N HIS A 28 6.14 -13.36 -3.87
CA HIS A 28 6.44 -13.07 -2.46
C HIS A 28 5.22 -12.47 -1.80
N LYS A 29 4.76 -13.09 -0.72
CA LYS A 29 3.57 -12.66 0.00
C LYS A 29 3.97 -12.07 1.34
N VAL A 30 3.45 -10.88 1.67
CA VAL A 30 3.69 -10.24 2.96
C VAL A 30 2.38 -9.66 3.51
N GLU A 31 2.29 -9.61 4.84
CA GLU A 31 1.20 -8.92 5.52
C GLU A 31 1.57 -7.46 5.70
N ILE A 32 0.64 -6.56 5.44
CA ILE A 32 0.91 -5.12 5.46
C ILE A 32 -0.38 -4.35 5.74
N ALA A 33 -0.23 -3.18 6.34
CA ALA A 33 -1.35 -2.26 6.52
C ALA A 33 -1.61 -1.48 5.23
N PHE A 34 -2.87 -1.17 4.98
CA PHE A 34 -3.24 -0.24 3.92
C PHE A 34 -4.09 0.90 4.48
N HIS A 35 -4.16 1.98 3.74
CA HIS A 35 -4.91 3.16 4.13
C HIS A 35 -5.86 3.54 3.02
N ASN A 36 -7.09 3.89 3.39
CA ASN A 36 -8.06 4.47 2.45
C ASN A 36 -8.29 5.91 2.89
N PHE A 37 -7.80 6.85 2.11
CA PHE A 37 -7.99 8.28 2.35
C PHE A 37 -8.85 8.85 1.23
N ASP A 38 -10.12 9.08 1.55
CA ASP A 38 -11.08 9.67 0.63
C ASP A 38 -11.26 8.84 -0.65
N GLY A 39 -11.21 7.51 -0.51
CA GLY A 39 -11.40 6.57 -1.62
C GLY A 39 -10.12 6.19 -2.35
N VAL A 40 -8.99 6.81 -2.03
CA VAL A 40 -7.69 6.45 -2.61
C VAL A 40 -6.95 5.53 -1.66
N LEU A 41 -6.44 4.42 -2.18
CA LEU A 41 -5.76 3.40 -1.39
C LEU A 41 -4.24 3.62 -1.42
N TYR A 42 -3.62 3.51 -0.25
CA TYR A 42 -2.17 3.67 -0.12
C TYR A 42 -1.58 2.54 0.71
N ILE A 43 -0.35 2.16 0.37
CA ILE A 43 0.46 1.24 1.18
C ILE A 43 1.78 1.93 1.47
N THR A 44 2.20 1.88 2.73
CA THR A 44 3.45 2.46 3.17
C THR A 44 4.00 1.65 4.35
N GLY A 45 5.15 2.06 4.87
CA GLY A 45 5.76 1.48 6.05
C GLY A 45 6.63 2.51 6.73
N SER A 46 7.20 2.15 7.87
CA SER A 46 8.18 3.01 8.55
C SER A 46 9.39 3.27 7.64
N PRO A 47 10.14 4.35 7.88
CA PRO A 47 11.29 4.66 7.04
C PRO A 47 12.25 3.48 6.88
N GLY A 48 12.78 3.29 5.68
CA GLY A 48 13.71 2.21 5.35
C GLY A 48 13.33 1.47 4.08
N THR A 49 14.21 0.58 3.65
CA THR A 49 14.00 -0.21 2.43
C THR A 49 13.09 -1.41 2.70
N ARG A 50 12.39 -1.84 1.65
CA ARG A 50 11.48 -3.00 1.69
C ARG A 50 11.60 -3.77 0.39
N ASP A 51 11.64 -5.09 0.48
CA ASP A 51 11.68 -5.95 -0.70
C ASP A 51 10.41 -5.77 -1.55
N TRP A 52 9.23 -5.66 -0.91
CA TRP A 52 8.00 -5.49 -1.66
C TRP A 52 7.99 -4.20 -2.49
N TYR A 53 8.61 -3.14 -1.97
CA TYR A 53 8.70 -1.88 -2.70
C TYR A 53 9.63 -1.99 -3.90
N ALA A 54 10.80 -2.61 -3.70
CA ALA A 54 11.74 -2.88 -4.81
C ALA A 54 11.10 -3.77 -5.88
N ASN A 55 10.36 -4.78 -5.46
CA ASN A 55 9.65 -5.66 -6.39
C ASN A 55 8.62 -4.89 -7.22
N LEU A 56 7.87 -4.00 -6.58
CA LEU A 56 6.83 -3.21 -7.26
C LEU A 56 7.39 -2.15 -8.20
N GLN A 57 8.61 -1.68 -7.96
CA GLN A 57 9.27 -0.75 -8.89
C GLN A 57 9.65 -1.46 -10.19
N THR A 58 9.96 -2.74 -10.14
CA THR A 58 10.30 -3.55 -11.32
C THR A 58 9.04 -4.16 -11.96
N ASN A 59 8.14 -4.70 -11.13
CA ASN A 59 6.92 -5.36 -11.55
C ASN A 59 5.74 -4.71 -10.81
N PRO A 60 5.12 -3.67 -11.37
CA PRO A 60 4.08 -2.92 -10.65
C PRO A 60 2.76 -3.66 -10.46
N GLN A 61 2.53 -4.74 -11.19
CA GLN A 61 1.35 -5.58 -11.04
C GLN A 61 1.49 -6.45 -9.79
N PHE A 62 0.44 -6.49 -8.96
CA PHE A 62 0.45 -7.32 -7.76
C PHE A 62 -0.97 -7.73 -7.39
N THR A 63 -1.09 -8.60 -6.39
CA THR A 63 -2.39 -9.01 -5.88
C THR A 63 -2.60 -8.43 -4.48
N PHE A 64 -3.73 -7.78 -4.31
CA PHE A 64 -4.18 -7.18 -3.06
C PHE A 64 -5.17 -8.16 -2.43
N HIS A 65 -4.80 -8.76 -1.29
CA HIS A 65 -5.63 -9.79 -0.65
C HIS A 65 -6.35 -9.21 0.55
N LEU A 66 -7.66 -9.02 0.44
CA LEU A 66 -8.49 -8.75 1.61
C LEU A 66 -8.58 -10.01 2.46
N LYS A 67 -8.53 -9.88 3.78
CA LYS A 67 -8.56 -11.05 4.67
C LYS A 67 -9.22 -10.78 6.02
N GLN A 68 -9.62 -9.55 6.34
CA GLN A 68 -10.24 -9.25 7.63
C GLN A 68 -11.75 -9.47 7.60
N SER A 69 -12.51 -8.54 7.04
CA SER A 69 -13.98 -8.66 7.04
C SER A 69 -14.51 -9.61 5.98
N MET A 70 -13.71 -9.86 4.95
CA MET A 70 -14.02 -10.82 3.89
C MET A 70 -12.71 -11.27 3.23
N GLU A 71 -12.79 -12.30 2.41
CA GLU A 71 -11.64 -12.75 1.62
C GLU A 71 -11.86 -12.44 0.14
N ALA A 72 -10.89 -11.78 -0.48
CA ALA A 72 -10.93 -11.51 -1.92
C ALA A 72 -9.50 -11.23 -2.40
N ASP A 73 -9.19 -11.74 -3.59
CA ASP A 73 -7.92 -11.49 -4.26
C ASP A 73 -8.17 -10.49 -5.38
N LEU A 74 -7.64 -9.29 -5.25
CA LEU A 74 -7.92 -8.20 -6.16
C LEU A 74 -6.66 -7.86 -6.97
N PRO A 75 -6.70 -8.00 -8.31
CA PRO A 75 -5.59 -7.54 -9.13
C PRO A 75 -5.39 -6.04 -8.96
N ALA A 76 -4.14 -5.64 -8.83
CA ALA A 76 -3.79 -4.25 -8.53
C ALA A 76 -2.53 -3.82 -9.25
N ARG A 77 -2.36 -2.51 -9.36
CA ARG A 77 -1.16 -1.89 -9.88
C ARG A 77 -0.64 -0.88 -8.88
N ALA A 78 0.67 -0.91 -8.63
CA ALA A 78 1.33 0.02 -7.73
C ALA A 78 1.83 1.25 -8.50
N ILE A 79 1.56 2.43 -7.94
CA ILE A 79 2.10 3.68 -8.45
C ILE A 79 2.94 4.30 -7.33
N PRO A 80 4.29 4.24 -7.44
CA PRO A 80 5.13 4.87 -6.43
C PRO A 80 4.89 6.38 -6.38
N ILE A 81 4.79 6.91 -5.17
CA ILE A 81 4.61 8.34 -4.95
C ILE A 81 5.97 8.93 -4.60
N ILE A 82 6.53 9.70 -5.53
CA ILE A 82 7.87 10.25 -5.42
C ILE A 82 7.89 11.77 -5.26
N ASP A 83 6.83 12.46 -5.65
CA ASP A 83 6.73 13.91 -5.46
C ASP A 83 6.67 14.26 -3.97
N GLU A 84 7.56 15.13 -3.51
CA GLU A 84 7.67 15.44 -2.09
C GLU A 84 6.39 16.03 -1.50
N ALA A 85 5.74 16.93 -2.19
CA ALA A 85 4.51 17.56 -1.71
C ALA A 85 3.39 16.53 -1.55
N GLU A 86 3.27 15.62 -2.52
CA GLU A 86 2.27 14.55 -2.46
C GLU A 86 2.60 13.55 -1.35
N ARG A 87 3.87 13.16 -1.22
CA ARG A 87 4.32 12.29 -0.13
C ARG A 87 3.98 12.90 1.23
N ARG A 88 4.27 14.19 1.40
CA ARG A 88 4.01 14.89 2.66
C ARG A 88 2.52 14.93 2.97
N ARG A 89 1.69 15.19 1.97
CA ARG A 89 0.23 15.22 2.13
C ARG A 89 -0.30 13.88 2.64
N VAL A 90 0.12 12.79 2.03
CA VAL A 90 -0.34 11.45 2.39
C VAL A 90 0.27 11.00 3.73
N LEU A 91 1.56 11.16 3.89
CA LEU A 91 2.27 10.68 5.08
C LEU A 91 1.93 11.46 6.35
N THR A 92 1.52 12.71 6.22
CA THR A 92 0.98 13.46 7.36
C THR A 92 -0.21 12.74 7.96
N ARG A 93 -1.12 12.24 7.13
CA ARG A 93 -2.30 11.49 7.59
C ARG A 93 -1.89 10.14 8.19
N VAL A 94 -0.90 9.47 7.61
CA VAL A 94 -0.41 8.18 8.10
C VAL A 94 0.21 8.33 9.49
N VAL A 95 1.11 9.29 9.68
CA VAL A 95 1.77 9.46 10.99
C VAL A 95 0.79 9.91 12.06
N GLN A 96 -0.24 10.69 11.71
CA GLN A 96 -1.30 11.04 12.65
C GLN A 96 -2.06 9.79 13.09
N LYS A 97 -2.41 8.93 12.15
CA LYS A 97 -3.13 7.68 12.41
C LYS A 97 -2.29 6.73 13.29
N TRP A 98 -0.98 6.72 13.09
CA TRP A 98 -0.05 5.86 13.84
C TRP A 98 0.53 6.53 15.08
N ASN A 99 0.13 7.76 15.36
CA ASN A 99 0.63 8.56 16.50
C ASN A 99 2.16 8.71 16.45
N LYS A 100 2.67 9.04 15.27
CA LYS A 100 4.10 9.22 15.00
C LYS A 100 4.39 10.57 14.34
N GLN A 101 3.64 11.60 14.72
CA GLN A 101 3.73 12.93 14.10
C GLN A 101 5.14 13.52 14.19
N ASP A 102 5.87 13.20 15.24
CA ASP A 102 7.26 13.65 15.46
C ASP A 102 8.24 13.05 14.45
N GLN A 103 7.81 12.00 13.70
CA GLN A 103 8.66 11.32 12.72
C GLN A 103 8.30 11.69 11.28
N LEU A 104 7.46 12.70 11.07
CA LEU A 104 6.97 13.03 9.72
C LEU A 104 8.10 13.23 8.71
N GLU A 105 9.14 13.99 9.06
CA GLU A 105 10.23 14.25 8.12
C GLU A 105 10.96 12.97 7.71
N ALA A 106 11.21 12.06 8.66
CA ALA A 106 11.82 10.78 8.34
C ALA A 106 10.95 9.95 7.39
N PHE A 107 9.63 9.95 7.60
CA PHE A 107 8.69 9.26 6.71
C PHE A 107 8.72 9.86 5.31
N VAL A 108 8.64 11.18 5.20
CA VAL A 108 8.66 11.86 3.89
C VAL A 108 9.94 11.54 3.14
N GLN A 109 11.08 11.50 3.84
CA GLN A 109 12.39 11.26 3.24
C GLN A 109 12.60 9.79 2.82
N SER A 110 12.13 8.83 3.61
CA SER A 110 12.63 7.46 3.50
C SER A 110 11.59 6.35 3.55
N SER A 111 10.30 6.64 3.76
CA SER A 111 9.29 5.58 3.75
C SER A 111 8.96 5.13 2.34
N PRO A 112 8.77 3.81 2.13
CA PRO A 112 8.16 3.36 0.89
C PRO A 112 6.70 3.85 0.85
N LEU A 113 6.24 4.30 -0.30
CA LEU A 113 4.86 4.78 -0.43
C LEU A 113 4.37 4.54 -1.85
N ILE A 114 3.25 3.83 -1.96
CA ILE A 114 2.59 3.62 -3.24
C ILE A 114 1.11 3.97 -3.12
N GLU A 115 0.54 4.43 -4.23
CA GLU A 115 -0.90 4.42 -4.43
C GLU A 115 -1.27 3.08 -5.06
N VAL A 116 -2.38 2.50 -4.63
CA VAL A 116 -2.89 1.24 -5.16
C VAL A 116 -4.01 1.56 -6.14
N GLN A 117 -3.87 1.11 -7.38
CA GLN A 117 -4.95 1.16 -8.36
C GLN A 117 -5.49 -0.25 -8.55
N LEU A 118 -6.72 -0.50 -8.12
CA LEU A 118 -7.37 -1.78 -8.34
C LEU A 118 -7.79 -1.86 -9.80
N GLU A 119 -7.46 -2.97 -10.45
CA GLU A 119 -7.83 -3.18 -11.83
C GLU A 119 -9.30 -3.60 -11.91
N SER A 120 -10.02 -2.98 -12.83
CA SER A 120 -11.40 -3.39 -13.10
C SER A 120 -11.40 -4.64 -14.01
N THR A 121 -12.36 -5.50 -13.73
CA THR A 121 -12.56 -6.71 -14.52
C THR A 121 -13.71 -6.53 -15.51
#